data_8cd26955a38c1506a5a10f413318ccf1
#
_entry.id   8cd26955a38c1506a5a10f413318ccf1
#
_cell.length_a   1.000
_cell.length_b   1.000
_cell.length_c   1.000
_cell.angle_alpha   90.00
_cell.angle_beta   90.00
_cell.angle_gamma   90.00
#
_symmetry.space_group_name_H-M   'P 1'
#
loop_
_entity.id
_entity.type
_entity.pdbx_description
1 polymer ?
#
loop_
_entity_poly.entity_id
_entity_poly.type
_entity_poly.pdbx_seq_one_letter_code
_entity_poly.pdbx_strand_id
1 'polypeptide(L)'
;MNSQQADEHGKKPIDPQIEQNDPGIHSGVSETPEKEEDPIEYIKFMLESKSTAKQTTFKHLGEAFSVLCHESKWVISELNKHTNPVDEDVTLHFSKINKHEFQLKLAGDVVIFVMHTNIVTFDDEHPVIKSPYVQESEVNRYFGQINIYNFMYDSLRYNRGHDPGYLIGRLMINHENRFFMEGEPPFVRHFGEISEGAITGADLQLIVKLSLKXAIRNDLIAPPYNKVRSITLNQKMEFAPQLGGGQKIGFRMSYENPFD
;
A
#
# COMPACT_ATOMS: atom_id res chain seq x y z
N MET A 1 36.40 -64.12 -7.83
CA MET A 1 35.79 -65.27 -8.54
C MET A 1 34.70 -64.76 -9.39
N ASN A 2 35.02 -64.56 -10.59
CA ASN A 2 34.46 -65.04 -11.85
C ASN A 2 33.04 -64.56 -12.14
N SER A 3 32.74 -64.02 -13.16
CA SER A 3 33.17 -63.82 -14.54
C SER A 3 31.92 -63.65 -15.40
N GLN A 4 31.88 -62.60 -16.25
CA GLN A 4 31.76 -62.77 -17.73
C GLN A 4 30.41 -63.27 -18.23
N GLN A 5 29.81 -62.86 -19.28
CA GLN A 5 30.09 -62.16 -20.54
C GLN A 5 28.74 -62.08 -21.27
N ALA A 6 28.39 -61.00 -21.94
CA ALA A 6 28.46 -60.76 -23.38
C ALA A 6 27.59 -61.72 -24.24
N ASP A 7 26.90 -61.39 -25.21
CA ASP A 7 26.82 -60.73 -26.49
C ASP A 7 25.47 -61.13 -27.12
N GLU A 8 24.93 -60.66 -28.11
CA GLU A 8 25.09 -59.88 -29.30
C GLU A 8 23.91 -60.15 -30.29
N HIS A 9 23.59 -59.14 -31.07
CA HIS A 9 23.04 -59.19 -32.42
C HIS A 9 21.59 -59.63 -32.71
N GLY A 10 20.95 -58.78 -33.56
CA GLY A 10 19.88 -59.20 -34.42
C GLY A 10 19.05 -58.03 -35.07
N LYS A 11 19.50 -57.60 -36.21
CA LYS A 11 18.85 -56.57 -37.09
C LYS A 11 17.55 -57.06 -37.72
N LYS A 12 16.56 -56.08 -37.79
CA LYS A 12 15.62 -55.69 -38.91
C LYS A 12 14.82 -56.79 -39.64
N PRO A 13 13.67 -56.51 -40.28
CA PRO A 13 13.39 -55.39 -41.18
C PRO A 13 11.97 -54.78 -41.12
N ILE A 14 11.79 -53.79 -41.93
CA ILE A 14 10.91 -52.72 -42.35
C ILE A 14 9.65 -53.18 -43.09
N ASP A 15 8.51 -52.42 -42.84
CA ASP A 15 7.46 -51.91 -43.74
C ASP A 15 6.27 -52.82 -44.14
N PRO A 16 5.16 -52.25 -44.69
CA PRO A 16 4.67 -50.88 -44.80
C PRO A 16 3.18 -50.65 -44.49
N GLN A 17 2.85 -49.33 -44.29
CA GLN A 17 1.61 -48.61 -44.66
C GLN A 17 0.22 -49.22 -44.41
N ILE A 18 -0.55 -48.44 -43.59
CA ILE A 18 -1.96 -48.14 -43.95
C ILE A 18 -2.24 -46.69 -43.50
N GLU A 19 -2.55 -45.86 -44.51
CA GLU A 19 -3.14 -44.53 -44.34
C GLU A 19 -4.56 -44.65 -43.78
N GLN A 20 -4.88 -43.87 -42.71
CA GLN A 20 -6.27 -43.47 -42.50
C GLN A 20 -6.31 -42.01 -42.17
N ASN A 21 -6.98 -41.26 -42.99
CA ASN A 21 -7.30 -39.84 -42.87
C ASN A 21 -8.16 -39.58 -41.64
N ASP A 22 -7.69 -38.73 -40.75
CA ASP A 22 -8.52 -38.07 -39.75
C ASP A 22 -8.62 -36.58 -40.12
N PRO A 23 -9.83 -36.01 -40.33
CA PRO A 23 -9.96 -34.60 -40.65
C PRO A 23 -9.75 -33.82 -39.38
N GLY A 24 -8.54 -33.25 -39.21
CA GLY A 24 -8.18 -32.35 -38.13
C GLY A 24 -9.11 -31.14 -38.10
N ILE A 25 -9.74 -30.96 -36.96
CA ILE A 25 -10.43 -29.71 -36.60
C ILE A 25 -9.35 -28.66 -36.39
N HIS A 26 -9.07 -27.89 -37.43
CA HIS A 26 -8.33 -26.65 -37.27
C HIS A 26 -9.25 -25.67 -36.53
N SER A 27 -9.09 -25.56 -35.21
CA SER A 27 -9.57 -24.40 -34.53
C SER A 27 -8.71 -23.21 -35.01
N GLY A 28 -9.22 -22.55 -36.01
CA GLY A 28 -8.64 -21.31 -36.51
C GLY A 28 -8.78 -20.24 -35.42
N VAL A 29 -7.72 -20.06 -34.64
CA VAL A 29 -7.51 -18.79 -34.00
C VAL A 29 -7.26 -17.81 -35.15
N SER A 30 -8.27 -17.03 -35.48
CA SER A 30 -8.07 -15.92 -36.39
C SER A 30 -7.13 -14.93 -35.68
N GLU A 31 -5.86 -15.02 -36.01
CA GLU A 31 -4.94 -13.90 -35.78
C GLU A 31 -5.44 -12.78 -36.70
N THR A 32 -6.31 -11.94 -36.14
CA THR A 32 -6.52 -10.62 -36.69
C THR A 32 -5.14 -9.96 -36.71
N PRO A 33 -4.62 -9.59 -37.87
CA PRO A 33 -3.38 -8.82 -37.89
C PRO A 33 -3.64 -7.57 -37.09
N GLU A 34 -2.84 -7.36 -36.02
CA GLU A 34 -2.83 -6.10 -35.31
C GLU A 34 -2.57 -5.01 -36.35
N LYS A 35 -3.60 -4.28 -36.67
CA LYS A 35 -3.47 -3.06 -37.48
C LYS A 35 -2.54 -2.17 -36.68
N GLU A 36 -1.36 -1.91 -37.19
CA GLU A 36 -0.47 -0.89 -36.61
C GLU A 36 -1.29 0.40 -36.53
N GLU A 37 -1.73 0.75 -35.32
CA GLU A 37 -2.42 2.02 -35.10
C GLU A 37 -1.46 3.15 -35.44
N ASP A 38 -1.96 4.16 -36.16
CA ASP A 38 -1.20 5.39 -36.38
C ASP A 38 -0.76 5.93 -35.01
N PRO A 39 0.55 6.07 -34.74
CA PRO A 39 1.01 6.60 -33.43
C PRO A 39 0.38 7.92 -33.03
N ILE A 40 0.03 8.79 -33.98
CA ILE A 40 -0.62 10.08 -33.67
C ILE A 40 -2.04 9.85 -33.15
N GLU A 41 -2.84 8.98 -33.78
CA GLU A 41 -4.19 8.66 -33.32
C GLU A 41 -4.17 7.96 -31.96
N TYR A 42 -3.21 7.05 -31.71
CA TYR A 42 -3.01 6.43 -30.42
C TYR A 42 -2.69 7.47 -29.34
N ILE A 43 -1.72 8.36 -29.60
CA ILE A 43 -1.34 9.42 -28.64
C ILE A 43 -2.54 10.32 -28.31
N LYS A 44 -3.28 10.72 -29.33
CA LYS A 44 -4.49 11.53 -29.17
C LYS A 44 -5.51 10.83 -28.28
N PHE A 45 -5.81 9.57 -28.54
CA PHE A 45 -6.73 8.76 -27.74
C PHE A 45 -6.26 8.67 -26.28
N MET A 46 -4.96 8.43 -26.05
CA MET A 46 -4.40 8.33 -24.69
C MET A 46 -4.43 9.65 -23.93
N LEU A 47 -4.27 10.78 -24.63
CA LEU A 47 -4.40 12.10 -24.01
C LEU A 47 -5.85 12.38 -23.60
N GLU A 48 -6.79 12.06 -24.46
CA GLU A 48 -8.22 12.28 -24.20
C GLU A 48 -8.80 11.33 -23.15
N SER A 49 -8.31 10.12 -23.03
CA SER A 49 -8.81 9.12 -22.09
C SER A 49 -7.96 9.03 -20.82
N LYS A 50 -6.85 8.31 -20.87
CA LYS A 50 -5.98 7.98 -19.73
C LYS A 50 -5.44 9.24 -19.03
N SER A 51 -4.90 10.20 -19.80
CA SER A 51 -4.28 11.40 -19.22
C SER A 51 -5.34 12.28 -18.56
N THR A 52 -6.49 12.43 -19.19
CA THR A 52 -7.63 13.17 -18.64
C THR A 52 -8.14 12.54 -17.34
N ALA A 53 -8.30 11.21 -17.31
CA ALA A 53 -8.71 10.48 -16.10
C ALA A 53 -7.69 10.68 -14.95
N LYS A 54 -6.40 10.63 -15.25
CA LYS A 54 -5.35 10.89 -14.24
C LYS A 54 -5.39 12.32 -13.71
N GLN A 55 -5.63 13.32 -14.54
CA GLN A 55 -5.76 14.70 -14.09
C GLN A 55 -7.00 14.91 -13.22
N THR A 56 -8.12 14.30 -13.60
CA THR A 56 -9.36 14.32 -12.79
C THR A 56 -9.12 13.65 -11.44
N THR A 57 -8.45 12.48 -11.44
CA THR A 57 -8.07 11.78 -10.20
C THR A 57 -7.21 12.67 -9.28
N PHE A 58 -6.23 13.37 -9.84
CA PHE A 58 -5.35 14.25 -9.05
C PHE A 58 -6.14 15.41 -8.42
N LYS A 59 -7.07 15.99 -9.17
CA LYS A 59 -7.94 17.06 -8.67
C LYS A 59 -8.81 16.55 -7.51
N HIS A 60 -9.49 15.42 -7.70
CA HIS A 60 -10.33 14.79 -6.67
C HIS A 60 -9.53 14.41 -5.42
N LEU A 61 -8.31 13.91 -5.62
CA LEU A 61 -7.39 13.60 -4.51
C LEU A 61 -7.09 14.85 -3.67
N GLY A 62 -6.82 15.99 -4.32
CA GLY A 62 -6.56 17.27 -3.64
C GLY A 62 -7.78 17.76 -2.87
N GLU A 63 -8.97 17.62 -3.46
CA GLU A 63 -10.24 17.99 -2.80
C GLU A 63 -10.48 17.09 -1.58
N ALA A 64 -10.36 15.78 -1.72
CA ALA A 64 -10.49 14.81 -0.62
C ALA A 64 -9.48 15.07 0.49
N PHE A 65 -8.21 15.38 0.14
CA PHE A 65 -7.17 15.71 1.12
C PHE A 65 -7.51 16.98 1.89
N SER A 66 -8.09 17.98 1.22
CA SER A 66 -8.54 19.21 1.88
C SER A 66 -9.66 18.95 2.88
N VAL A 67 -10.64 18.12 2.51
CA VAL A 67 -11.73 17.70 3.42
C VAL A 67 -11.18 16.87 4.57
N LEU A 68 -10.28 15.92 4.28
CA LEU A 68 -9.61 15.10 5.31
C LEU A 68 -8.88 15.96 6.35
N CYS A 69 -8.18 17.01 5.89
CA CYS A 69 -7.51 18.00 6.73
C CYS A 69 -8.52 18.74 7.63
N HIS A 70 -9.67 19.14 7.07
CA HIS A 70 -10.75 19.81 7.81
C HIS A 70 -11.35 18.88 8.88
N GLU A 71 -11.70 17.64 8.50
CA GLU A 71 -12.27 16.65 9.43
C GLU A 71 -11.29 16.29 10.53
N SER A 72 -10.00 16.25 10.23
CA SER A 72 -8.94 16.01 11.23
C SER A 72 -8.92 17.10 12.30
N LYS A 73 -9.02 18.37 11.91
CA LYS A 73 -9.10 19.49 12.85
C LYS A 73 -10.34 19.36 13.74
N TRP A 74 -11.47 19.03 13.13
CA TRP A 74 -12.72 18.86 13.87
C TRP A 74 -12.61 17.73 14.89
N VAL A 75 -12.08 16.56 14.50
CA VAL A 75 -11.92 15.41 15.40
C VAL A 75 -11.02 15.77 16.59
N ILE A 76 -9.89 16.43 16.34
CA ILE A 76 -8.96 16.85 17.40
C ILE A 76 -9.66 17.86 18.35
N SER A 77 -10.40 18.81 17.78
CA SER A 77 -11.15 19.77 18.58
C SER A 77 -12.18 19.10 19.49
N GLU A 78 -12.95 18.15 18.93
CA GLU A 78 -13.95 17.39 19.71
C GLU A 78 -13.31 16.56 20.81
N LEU A 79 -12.22 15.87 20.52
CA LEU A 79 -11.50 15.10 21.53
C LEU A 79 -11.01 16.00 22.66
N ASN A 80 -10.44 17.16 22.34
CA ASN A 80 -9.95 18.13 23.36
C ASN A 80 -11.07 18.65 24.26
N LYS A 81 -12.31 18.76 23.78
CA LYS A 81 -13.45 19.19 24.61
C LYS A 81 -13.84 18.13 25.66
N HIS A 82 -13.57 16.86 25.37
CA HIS A 82 -14.04 15.73 26.18
C HIS A 82 -12.94 14.97 26.91
N THR A 83 -11.68 15.44 26.79
CA THR A 83 -10.55 14.83 27.50
C THR A 83 -9.99 15.80 28.54
N ASN A 84 -9.70 15.27 29.72
CA ASN A 84 -9.01 15.98 30.80
C ASN A 84 -7.83 15.13 31.26
N PRO A 85 -6.73 15.13 30.50
CA PRO A 85 -5.57 14.35 30.92
C PRO A 85 -5.01 14.87 32.25
N VAL A 86 -4.58 13.96 33.11
CA VAL A 86 -3.99 14.30 34.40
C VAL A 86 -2.62 14.97 34.19
N ASP A 87 -1.93 14.56 33.13
CA ASP A 87 -0.60 15.08 32.81
C ASP A 87 -0.69 16.09 31.67
N GLU A 88 -0.14 17.25 31.81
CA GLU A 88 -0.17 18.33 30.83
C GLU A 88 0.61 18.04 29.54
N ASP A 89 1.52 17.06 29.56
CA ASP A 89 2.23 16.62 28.37
C ASP A 89 1.38 15.69 27.48
N VAL A 90 0.29 15.12 28.02
CA VAL A 90 -0.65 14.29 27.25
C VAL A 90 -1.57 15.20 26.44
N THR A 91 -1.11 15.60 25.27
CA THR A 91 -1.80 16.57 24.41
C THR A 91 -2.27 15.97 23.11
N LEU A 92 -3.33 16.56 22.58
CA LEU A 92 -3.85 16.30 21.24
C LEU A 92 -3.66 17.59 20.42
N HIS A 93 -2.99 17.49 19.29
CA HIS A 93 -2.71 18.68 18.49
C HIS A 93 -2.75 18.37 16.99
N PHE A 94 -3.31 19.31 16.22
CA PHE A 94 -3.29 19.30 14.75
C PHE A 94 -2.22 20.26 14.25
N SER A 95 -1.38 19.83 13.29
CA SER A 95 -0.39 20.69 12.62
C SER A 95 -0.46 20.47 11.10
N LYS A 96 -0.65 21.55 10.36
CA LYS A 96 -0.50 21.53 8.90
C LYS A 96 0.97 21.83 8.57
N ILE A 97 1.65 20.92 7.89
CA ILE A 97 3.06 21.03 7.54
C ILE A 97 3.22 21.75 6.21
N ASN A 98 2.46 21.30 5.20
CA ASN A 98 2.47 21.92 3.87
C ASN A 98 1.15 21.58 3.14
N LYS A 99 1.08 21.84 1.85
CA LYS A 99 -0.16 21.59 1.07
C LYS A 99 -0.47 20.10 0.86
N HIS A 100 0.53 19.22 1.06
CA HIS A 100 0.40 17.78 0.86
C HIS A 100 0.59 16.98 2.14
N GLU A 101 0.75 17.65 3.29
CA GLU A 101 1.06 16.96 4.55
C GLU A 101 0.47 17.69 5.74
N PHE A 102 -0.14 16.92 6.63
CA PHE A 102 -0.52 17.37 7.96
C PHE A 102 -0.32 16.23 8.97
N GLN A 103 -0.27 16.59 10.24
CA GLN A 103 -0.02 15.63 11.30
C GLN A 103 -0.93 15.86 12.50
N LEU A 104 -1.23 14.77 13.21
CA LEU A 104 -2.01 14.74 14.44
C LEU A 104 -1.14 14.17 15.56
N LYS A 105 -0.78 15.00 16.53
CA LYS A 105 -0.11 14.54 17.75
C LYS A 105 -1.15 13.94 18.69
N LEU A 106 -0.86 12.80 19.25
CA LEU A 106 -1.72 12.07 20.18
C LEU A 106 -0.83 11.48 21.28
N ALA A 107 -0.66 12.25 22.37
CA ALA A 107 0.28 11.90 23.47
C ALA A 107 1.69 11.63 22.93
N GLY A 108 2.19 10.40 23.04
CA GLY A 108 3.51 9.99 22.56
C GLY A 108 3.58 9.63 21.07
N ASP A 109 2.46 9.72 20.35
CA ASP A 109 2.35 9.33 18.94
C ASP A 109 2.12 10.53 18.02
N VAL A 110 2.52 10.38 16.76
CA VAL A 110 2.13 11.30 15.68
C VAL A 110 1.61 10.49 14.51
N VAL A 111 0.40 10.78 14.09
CA VAL A 111 -0.18 10.25 12.85
C VAL A 111 0.01 11.30 11.75
N ILE A 112 0.69 10.93 10.67
CA ILE A 112 1.04 11.81 9.56
C ILE A 112 0.27 11.38 8.31
N PHE A 113 -0.43 12.33 7.70
CA PHE A 113 -1.16 12.12 6.44
C PHE A 113 -0.36 12.80 5.31
N VAL A 114 0.02 12.01 4.31
CA VAL A 114 0.82 12.50 3.17
C VAL A 114 0.09 12.20 1.86
N MET A 115 -0.30 13.24 1.15
CA MET A 115 -0.87 13.13 -0.20
C MET A 115 0.26 12.92 -1.21
N HIS A 116 0.23 11.80 -1.92
CA HIS A 116 1.19 11.51 -2.99
C HIS A 116 0.87 12.33 -4.24
N THR A 117 1.88 12.81 -4.93
CA THR A 117 1.68 13.70 -6.09
C THR A 117 1.50 12.96 -7.41
N ASN A 118 1.83 11.67 -7.47
CA ASN A 118 1.69 10.86 -8.67
C ASN A 118 0.44 9.99 -8.60
N ILE A 119 -0.24 9.83 -9.72
CA ILE A 119 -1.35 8.90 -9.87
C ILE A 119 -0.77 7.53 -10.25
N VAL A 120 -1.20 6.51 -9.53
CA VAL A 120 -0.67 5.14 -9.62
C VAL A 120 -1.73 4.17 -10.18
N THR A 121 -1.29 2.99 -10.56
CA THR A 121 -2.12 1.80 -10.80
C THR A 121 -1.45 0.63 -10.06
N PHE A 122 -2.15 -0.47 -9.99
CA PHE A 122 -1.63 -1.71 -9.40
C PHE A 122 -1.30 -2.71 -10.52
N ASP A 123 -0.56 -3.76 -10.19
CA ASP A 123 -0.35 -4.87 -11.10
C ASP A 123 -1.68 -5.63 -11.34
N ASP A 124 -1.74 -6.39 -12.42
CA ASP A 124 -2.98 -7.02 -12.86
C ASP A 124 -3.47 -8.12 -11.91
N GLU A 125 -2.62 -8.62 -11.01
CA GLU A 125 -3.01 -9.60 -10.00
C GLU A 125 -3.68 -8.99 -8.76
N HIS A 126 -3.60 -7.68 -8.61
CA HIS A 126 -4.16 -6.98 -7.45
C HIS A 126 -5.70 -7.11 -7.41
N PRO A 127 -6.31 -7.40 -6.24
CA PRO A 127 -7.77 -7.58 -6.14
C PRO A 127 -8.59 -6.42 -6.70
N VAL A 128 -8.17 -5.17 -6.51
CA VAL A 128 -8.92 -4.01 -7.03
C VAL A 128 -8.96 -4.00 -8.55
N ILE A 129 -7.86 -4.43 -9.22
CA ILE A 129 -7.83 -4.49 -10.69
C ILE A 129 -8.82 -5.56 -11.21
N LYS A 130 -8.97 -6.66 -10.46
CA LYS A 130 -9.91 -7.74 -10.79
C LYS A 130 -11.37 -7.43 -10.41
N SER A 131 -11.63 -6.32 -9.75
CA SER A 131 -13.00 -5.94 -9.36
C SER A 131 -13.86 -5.66 -10.61
N PRO A 132 -15.16 -6.00 -10.58
CA PRO A 132 -16.05 -5.74 -11.72
C PRO A 132 -16.00 -4.27 -12.18
N TYR A 133 -15.99 -3.34 -11.24
CA TYR A 133 -15.94 -1.91 -11.54
C TYR A 133 -14.70 -1.51 -12.34
N VAL A 134 -13.53 -2.01 -11.96
CA VAL A 134 -12.29 -1.65 -12.69
C VAL A 134 -12.27 -2.32 -14.06
N GLN A 135 -12.84 -3.53 -14.17
CA GLN A 135 -12.94 -4.25 -15.44
C GLN A 135 -13.92 -3.61 -16.45
N GLU A 136 -14.86 -2.78 -15.96
CA GLU A 136 -15.80 -2.04 -16.85
C GLU A 136 -15.10 -1.00 -17.72
N SER A 137 -14.02 -0.40 -17.24
CA SER A 137 -13.30 0.64 -18.00
C SER A 137 -11.84 0.73 -17.56
N GLU A 138 -10.94 0.75 -18.51
CA GLU A 138 -9.49 0.84 -18.24
C GLU A 138 -9.11 2.10 -17.43
N VAL A 139 -9.85 3.19 -17.54
CA VAL A 139 -9.54 4.41 -16.80
C VAL A 139 -9.86 4.31 -15.30
N ASN A 140 -10.68 3.33 -14.90
CA ASN A 140 -11.05 3.10 -13.50
C ASN A 140 -9.87 2.61 -12.65
N ARG A 141 -8.79 2.12 -13.28
CA ARG A 141 -7.63 1.55 -12.58
C ARG A 141 -6.60 2.57 -12.08
N TYR A 142 -6.83 3.88 -12.29
CA TYR A 142 -5.89 4.93 -11.91
C TYR A 142 -6.31 5.59 -10.59
N PHE A 143 -5.43 5.54 -9.59
CA PHE A 143 -5.72 6.00 -8.23
C PHE A 143 -4.72 7.06 -7.78
N GLY A 144 -5.24 8.08 -7.10
CA GLY A 144 -4.46 8.95 -6.23
C GLY A 144 -4.32 8.32 -4.85
N GLN A 145 -3.27 8.67 -4.11
CA GLN A 145 -2.88 7.99 -2.88
C GLN A 145 -2.65 8.97 -1.75
N ILE A 146 -3.23 8.68 -0.59
CA ILE A 146 -2.90 9.35 0.69
C ILE A 146 -2.36 8.28 1.63
N ASN A 147 -1.11 8.41 2.02
CA ASN A 147 -0.45 7.53 2.98
C ASN A 147 -0.67 8.03 4.39
N ILE A 148 -0.90 7.11 5.32
CA ILE A 148 -1.10 7.37 6.75
C ILE A 148 0.02 6.66 7.51
N TYR A 149 0.90 7.43 8.12
CA TYR A 149 2.03 6.91 8.89
C TYR A 149 1.82 7.17 10.38
N ASN A 150 2.30 6.27 11.21
CA ASN A 150 2.41 6.48 12.65
C ASN A 150 3.90 6.51 13.03
N PHE A 151 4.31 7.57 13.71
CA PHE A 151 5.65 7.74 14.29
C PHE A 151 5.53 7.98 15.79
N MET A 152 6.60 7.72 16.51
CA MET A 152 6.75 8.23 17.88
C MET A 152 6.95 9.75 17.82
N TYR A 153 6.29 10.50 18.71
CA TYR A 153 6.45 11.96 18.77
C TYR A 153 7.91 12.36 19.00
N ASP A 154 8.60 11.66 19.87
CA ASP A 154 10.01 11.93 20.19
C ASP A 154 10.94 11.75 18.99
N SER A 155 10.59 10.88 18.04
CA SER A 155 11.36 10.72 16.80
C SER A 155 11.40 12.03 16.00
N LEU A 156 10.26 12.71 15.92
CA LEU A 156 10.18 14.02 15.26
C LEU A 156 10.75 15.14 16.12
N ARG A 157 10.41 15.17 17.41
CA ARG A 157 10.85 16.20 18.36
C ARG A 157 12.37 16.30 18.45
N TYR A 158 13.05 15.15 18.48
CA TYR A 158 14.52 15.07 18.63
C TYR A 158 15.24 14.76 17.33
N ASN A 159 14.52 14.82 16.21
CA ASN A 159 15.06 14.58 14.85
C ASN A 159 15.84 13.24 14.78
N ARG A 160 15.25 12.17 15.31
CA ARG A 160 15.87 10.83 15.29
C ARG A 160 15.63 10.18 13.93
N GLY A 161 16.46 10.49 12.94
CA GLY A 161 16.26 10.11 11.55
C GLY A 161 16.24 8.60 11.27
N HIS A 162 16.71 7.77 12.20
CA HIS A 162 16.73 6.31 12.06
C HIS A 162 15.57 5.60 12.77
N ASP A 163 14.74 6.34 13.51
CA ASP A 163 13.57 5.74 14.16
C ASP A 163 12.54 5.34 13.12
N PRO A 164 11.93 4.15 13.24
CA PRO A 164 10.98 3.69 12.23
C PRO A 164 9.65 4.45 12.30
N GLY A 165 9.09 4.73 11.13
CA GLY A 165 7.70 5.12 10.96
C GLY A 165 6.93 3.97 10.31
N TYR A 166 5.68 3.78 10.69
CA TYR A 166 4.86 2.66 10.25
C TYR A 166 3.76 3.15 9.31
N LEU A 167 3.72 2.62 8.10
CA LEU A 167 2.60 2.87 7.18
C LEU A 167 1.40 2.05 7.69
N ILE A 168 0.44 2.73 8.33
CA ILE A 168 -0.71 2.07 8.95
C ILE A 168 -1.90 1.95 7.99
N GLY A 169 -1.92 2.79 6.95
CA GLY A 169 -2.95 2.71 5.93
C GLY A 169 -2.63 3.57 4.74
N ARG A 170 -3.22 3.24 3.60
CA ARG A 170 -3.22 4.13 2.45
C ARG A 170 -4.61 4.16 1.83
N LEU A 171 -5.10 5.37 1.63
CA LEU A 171 -6.38 5.65 1.01
C LEU A 171 -6.14 5.87 -0.48
N MET A 172 -6.87 5.12 -1.29
CA MET A 172 -6.79 5.15 -2.76
C MET A 172 -8.09 5.74 -3.30
N ILE A 173 -8.01 6.76 -4.15
CA ILE A 173 -9.18 7.49 -4.71
C ILE A 173 -9.00 7.61 -6.22
N ASN A 174 -10.04 7.35 -7.01
CA ASN A 174 -10.00 7.42 -8.46
C ASN A 174 -10.75 8.65 -9.05
N HIS A 175 -10.87 8.68 -10.37
CA HIS A 175 -11.48 9.81 -11.10
C HIS A 175 -12.98 9.97 -10.86
N GLU A 176 -13.68 8.97 -10.31
CA GLU A 176 -15.09 9.06 -9.91
C GLU A 176 -15.26 9.31 -8.41
N ASN A 177 -14.17 9.58 -7.69
CA ASN A 177 -14.13 9.64 -6.23
C ASN A 177 -14.47 8.32 -5.55
N ARG A 178 -14.51 7.21 -6.27
CA ARG A 178 -14.57 5.89 -5.63
C ARG A 178 -13.23 5.61 -4.95
N PHE A 179 -13.28 4.86 -3.86
CA PHE A 179 -12.13 4.72 -2.98
C PHE A 179 -12.08 3.34 -2.33
N PHE A 180 -10.91 2.99 -1.86
CA PHE A 180 -10.70 1.85 -0.97
C PHE A 180 -9.48 2.12 -0.10
N MET A 181 -9.27 1.29 0.91
CA MET A 181 -8.08 1.39 1.76
C MET A 181 -7.34 0.07 1.86
N GLU A 182 -6.04 0.18 1.86
CA GLU A 182 -5.13 -0.88 2.28
C GLU A 182 -4.50 -0.52 3.62
N GLY A 183 -4.06 -1.52 4.36
CA GLY A 183 -3.33 -1.30 5.61
C GLY A 183 -3.82 -2.17 6.75
N GLU A 184 -3.78 -1.62 7.95
CA GLU A 184 -4.14 -2.31 9.18
C GLU A 184 -5.62 -2.77 9.18
N PRO A 185 -5.94 -3.88 9.88
CA PRO A 185 -7.27 -4.49 9.84
C PRO A 185 -8.46 -3.55 10.04
N PRO A 186 -8.39 -2.51 10.91
CA PRO A 186 -9.54 -1.60 11.04
C PRO A 186 -9.91 -0.89 9.74
N PHE A 187 -8.92 -0.51 8.92
CA PHE A 187 -9.19 0.15 7.62
C PHE A 187 -9.77 -0.84 6.62
N VAL A 188 -9.14 -2.01 6.49
CA VAL A 188 -9.55 -3.04 5.52
C VAL A 188 -10.96 -3.54 5.81
N ARG A 189 -11.34 -3.69 7.09
CA ARG A 189 -12.70 -4.12 7.46
C ARG A 189 -13.80 -3.14 7.04
N HIS A 190 -13.48 -1.84 7.02
CA HIS A 190 -14.46 -0.80 6.65
C HIS A 190 -14.39 -0.43 5.17
N PHE A 191 -13.20 -0.45 4.59
CA PHE A 191 -12.91 0.18 3.30
C PHE A 191 -11.97 -0.66 2.40
N GLY A 192 -11.88 -1.98 2.63
CA GLY A 192 -10.92 -2.84 1.89
C GLY A 192 -11.33 -3.15 0.46
N GLU A 193 -12.60 -2.92 0.11
CA GLU A 193 -13.11 -3.10 -1.26
C GLU A 193 -13.42 -1.73 -1.87
N ILE A 194 -13.37 -1.66 -3.21
CA ILE A 194 -13.69 -0.40 -3.91
C ILE A 194 -15.15 -0.01 -3.61
N SER A 195 -15.35 1.24 -3.22
CA SER A 195 -16.68 1.75 -2.82
C SER A 195 -17.66 1.79 -3.99
N GLU A 196 -18.94 1.66 -3.69
CA GLU A 196 -20.01 1.83 -4.68
C GLU A 196 -20.23 3.31 -5.05
N GLY A 197 -19.92 4.20 -4.12
CA GLY A 197 -20.12 5.64 -4.31
C GLY A 197 -18.87 6.47 -4.04
N ALA A 198 -19.00 7.77 -4.25
CA ALA A 198 -17.94 8.75 -4.00
C ALA A 198 -17.64 8.86 -2.50
N ILE A 199 -16.36 9.09 -2.16
CA ILE A 199 -15.93 9.31 -0.78
C ILE A 199 -16.63 10.54 -0.17
N THR A 200 -17.08 10.39 1.07
CA THR A 200 -17.80 11.42 1.80
C THR A 200 -16.96 12.00 2.95
N GLY A 201 -17.39 13.15 3.48
CA GLY A 201 -16.80 13.71 4.70
C GLY A 201 -16.89 12.74 5.91
N ALA A 202 -17.99 12.00 5.99
CA ALA A 202 -18.18 11.00 7.07
C ALA A 202 -17.17 9.85 6.97
N ASP A 203 -16.88 9.39 5.75
CA ASP A 203 -15.84 8.35 5.51
C ASP A 203 -14.47 8.88 5.94
N LEU A 204 -14.13 10.10 5.50
CA LEU A 204 -12.86 10.75 5.84
C LEU A 204 -12.73 10.96 7.36
N GLN A 205 -13.82 11.37 8.03
CA GLN A 205 -13.85 11.50 9.48
C GLN A 205 -13.63 10.15 10.18
N LEU A 206 -14.25 9.09 9.67
CA LEU A 206 -14.06 7.73 10.21
C LEU A 206 -12.61 7.27 10.02
N ILE A 207 -12.01 7.55 8.85
CA ILE A 207 -10.59 7.24 8.58
C ILE A 207 -9.68 7.91 9.63
N VAL A 208 -9.93 9.18 9.95
CA VAL A 208 -9.17 9.91 11.00
C VAL A 208 -9.32 9.20 12.35
N LYS A 209 -10.55 8.87 12.74
CA LYS A 209 -10.84 8.20 14.03
C LYS A 209 -10.16 6.83 14.12
N LEU A 210 -10.18 6.06 13.03
CA LEU A 210 -9.51 4.75 12.96
C LEU A 210 -7.99 4.90 13.04
N SER A 211 -7.44 5.94 12.41
CA SER A 211 -6.00 6.25 12.45
C SER A 211 -5.54 6.54 13.90
N LEU A 212 -6.25 7.40 14.59
CA LEU A 212 -5.95 7.74 16.00
C LEU A 212 -6.12 6.52 16.91
N LYS A 213 -7.16 5.74 16.68
CA LYS A 213 -7.37 4.49 17.41
C LYS A 213 -6.24 3.46 17.19
N UNK A 214 -5.70 3.44 15.99
CA UNK A 214 -4.76 2.69 15.74
C UNK A 214 -3.64 3.10 16.32
N ALA A 215 -3.23 4.18 16.32
CA ALA A 215 -2.01 4.71 16.94
C ALA A 215 -1.97 4.52 18.47
N ILE A 216 -3.01 4.94 19.17
CA ILE A 216 -3.04 4.86 20.63
C ILE A 216 -3.10 3.43 21.20
N ARG A 217 -3.52 2.45 20.41
CA ARG A 217 -3.60 1.04 20.85
C ARG A 217 -2.28 0.30 20.75
N ASN A 218 -1.35 0.83 19.98
CA ASN A 218 -0.10 0.13 19.67
C ASN A 218 1.02 0.62 20.60
N ASP A 219 1.43 -0.25 21.50
CA ASP A 219 2.51 0.04 22.45
C ASP A 219 3.87 -0.39 21.91
N LEU A 220 4.93 0.22 22.42
CA LEU A 220 6.30 -0.19 22.16
C LEU A 220 6.61 -1.50 22.89
N ILE A 221 7.15 -2.48 22.19
CA ILE A 221 7.60 -3.74 22.78
C ILE A 221 9.09 -3.65 23.05
N ALA A 222 9.50 -3.91 24.29
CA ALA A 222 10.91 -4.08 24.61
C ALA A 222 11.46 -5.32 23.88
N PRO A 223 12.59 -5.20 23.20
CA PRO A 223 13.19 -6.38 22.58
C PRO A 223 13.58 -7.43 23.64
N PRO A 224 13.58 -8.74 23.28
CA PRO A 224 13.98 -9.77 24.23
C PRO A 224 15.38 -9.51 24.81
N TYR A 225 15.53 -9.65 26.11
CA TYR A 225 16.77 -9.32 26.85
C TYR A 225 18.02 -9.96 26.21
N ASN A 226 17.92 -11.21 25.79
CA ASN A 226 19.06 -11.94 25.20
C ASN A 226 19.54 -11.33 23.87
N LYS A 227 18.68 -10.58 23.16
CA LYS A 227 19.05 -9.88 21.93
C LYS A 227 19.74 -8.54 22.18
N VAL A 228 19.54 -7.96 23.35
CA VAL A 228 20.06 -6.62 23.67
C VAL A 228 21.06 -6.61 24.84
N ARG A 229 21.42 -7.77 25.37
CA ARG A 229 22.30 -7.91 26.54
C ARG A 229 23.74 -7.42 26.32
N SER A 230 24.16 -7.30 25.07
CA SER A 230 25.49 -6.78 24.73
C SER A 230 25.43 -5.84 23.56
N ILE A 231 26.15 -4.76 23.63
CA ILE A 231 26.29 -3.78 22.56
C ILE A 231 27.77 -3.41 22.43
N THR A 232 28.16 -2.99 21.26
CA THR A 232 29.50 -2.45 21.04
C THR A 232 29.59 -0.99 21.53
N LEU A 233 30.80 -0.50 21.72
CA LEU A 233 31.01 0.91 22.07
C LEU A 233 30.46 1.85 20.97
N ASN A 234 30.60 1.47 19.69
CA ASN A 234 30.07 2.25 18.60
C ASN A 234 28.53 2.33 18.64
N GLN A 235 27.87 1.18 18.86
CA GLN A 235 26.41 1.14 19.05
C GLN A 235 25.98 2.03 20.22
N LYS A 236 26.69 1.96 21.33
CA LYS A 236 26.40 2.80 22.51
C LYS A 236 26.52 4.28 22.16
N MET A 237 27.54 4.65 21.37
CA MET A 237 27.74 6.05 20.96
C MET A 237 26.65 6.51 19.97
N GLU A 238 26.22 5.63 19.08
CA GLU A 238 25.10 5.90 18.15
C GLU A 238 23.76 6.00 18.89
N PHE A 239 23.56 5.17 19.92
CA PHE A 239 22.30 5.14 20.69
C PHE A 239 22.22 6.24 21.75
N ALA A 240 23.30 6.91 22.09
CA ALA A 240 23.27 7.95 23.11
C ALA A 240 22.25 9.08 22.81
N PRO A 241 22.00 9.44 21.53
CA PRO A 241 20.87 10.32 21.17
C PRO A 241 19.54 9.58 20.96
N GLN A 242 19.54 8.25 20.95
CA GLN A 242 18.40 7.41 20.55
C GLN A 242 17.82 6.57 21.70
N LEU A 243 18.02 7.00 22.94
CA LEU A 243 17.45 6.31 24.11
C LEU A 243 15.92 6.29 24.02
N GLY A 244 15.37 5.15 23.64
CA GLY A 244 13.94 4.97 23.51
C GLY A 244 13.50 4.12 22.31
N GLY A 245 14.43 3.48 21.61
CA GLY A 245 14.09 2.61 20.50
C GLY A 245 13.31 1.37 20.94
N GLY A 246 12.07 1.26 20.50
CA GLY A 246 11.22 0.09 20.70
C GLY A 246 10.33 -0.12 19.47
N GLN A 247 9.76 -1.31 19.36
CA GLN A 247 8.85 -1.66 18.26
C GLN A 247 7.40 -1.66 18.77
N LYS A 248 6.51 -1.00 18.06
CA LYS A 248 5.08 -0.98 18.41
C LYS A 248 4.42 -2.35 18.20
N ILE A 249 3.64 -2.77 19.17
CA ILE A 249 2.77 -3.97 19.06
C ILE A 249 1.70 -3.69 18.00
N GLY A 250 1.49 -4.65 17.13
CA GLY A 250 0.45 -4.60 16.10
C GLY A 250 0.95 -4.28 14.70
N PHE A 251 2.20 -3.84 14.58
CA PHE A 251 2.80 -3.68 13.27
C PHE A 251 3.63 -4.92 12.94
N ARG A 252 3.21 -5.63 11.89
CA ARG A 252 3.99 -6.77 11.37
C ARG A 252 5.18 -6.21 10.59
N MET A 253 6.31 -6.19 11.24
CA MET A 253 7.58 -6.02 10.53
C MET A 253 8.12 -7.41 10.20
N SER A 254 8.22 -7.72 8.92
CA SER A 254 9.09 -8.79 8.50
C SER A 254 10.53 -8.30 8.72
N TYR A 255 11.15 -8.81 9.75
CA TYR A 255 12.61 -8.71 9.86
C TYR A 255 13.21 -9.68 8.85
N GLU A 256 13.46 -9.21 7.65
CA GLU A 256 14.55 -9.81 6.89
C GLU A 256 15.82 -9.23 7.49
N ASN A 257 16.50 -10.07 8.22
CA ASN A 257 17.81 -9.75 8.78
C ASN A 257 18.77 -9.60 7.59
N PRO A 258 19.36 -8.43 7.32
CA PRO A 258 20.23 -8.29 6.15
C PRO A 258 21.56 -9.03 6.30
N PHE A 259 21.72 -9.87 7.35
CA PHE A 259 22.95 -10.59 7.66
C PHE A 259 22.75 -12.09 7.93
N ASP A 260 21.61 -12.68 7.55
CA ASP A 260 21.43 -14.14 7.51
C ASP A 260 21.75 -14.69 6.12
#